data_a611eb2e0f19f1cf0b2f87303ed44291
#
_entry.id   a611eb2e0f19f1cf0b2f87303ed44291
#
_cell.length_a   1.000
_cell.length_b   1.000
_cell.length_c   1.000
_cell.angle_alpha   90.00
_cell.angle_beta   90.00
_cell.angle_gamma   90.00
#
_symmetry.space_group_name_H-M   'P 1'
#
loop_
_entity.id
_entity.type
_entity.pdbx_description
1 polymer ?
#
loop_
_entity_poly.entity_id
_entity_poly.type
_entity_poly.pdbx_seq_one_letter_code
_entity_poly.pdbx_strand_id
1 'polypeptide(L)'
;MFDLNIPVETVRRWMTANDLWIPRSKRLKRPYQPRYNRDCFGELIQIDGSYHDWFEGRATKCCLLVYIDDATGKLLHLRFCEAETTFDYMLSTRAYIEQYGKPLAFYSDKHSVFRVNQKSSQDSKITQFGRILNELNIDII
;
A
#
# COMPACT_ATOMS: atom_id res chain seq x y z
N MET A 1 -12.11 -23.06 -35.65
CA MET A 1 -11.87 -22.70 -34.22
C MET A 1 -13.22 -22.77 -33.54
N PHE A 2 -13.46 -23.74 -32.67
CA PHE A 2 -14.76 -23.91 -32.02
C PHE A 2 -14.82 -22.91 -30.86
N ASP A 3 -15.76 -21.98 -30.93
CA ASP A 3 -16.05 -21.02 -29.84
C ASP A 3 -16.86 -21.76 -28.77
N LEU A 4 -16.16 -22.38 -27.80
CA LEU A 4 -16.76 -23.14 -26.73
C LEU A 4 -17.02 -22.19 -25.55
N ASN A 5 -18.25 -21.74 -25.43
CA ASN A 5 -18.68 -20.98 -24.24
C ASN A 5 -18.96 -21.96 -23.06
N ILE A 6 -17.92 -22.23 -22.27
CA ILE A 6 -17.99 -23.14 -21.13
C ILE A 6 -18.28 -22.33 -19.86
N PRO A 7 -19.34 -22.63 -19.10
CA PRO A 7 -19.61 -21.98 -17.82
C PRO A 7 -18.45 -22.15 -16.83
N VAL A 8 -18.12 -21.07 -16.11
CA VAL A 8 -17.02 -21.06 -15.10
C VAL A 8 -17.16 -22.19 -14.08
N GLU A 9 -18.41 -22.55 -13.70
CA GLU A 9 -18.66 -23.62 -12.73
C GLU A 9 -18.30 -25.00 -13.29
N THR A 10 -18.49 -25.23 -14.58
CA THR A 10 -18.08 -26.47 -15.25
C THR A 10 -16.54 -26.60 -15.25
N VAL A 11 -15.82 -25.51 -15.56
CA VAL A 11 -14.37 -25.48 -15.50
C VAL A 11 -13.87 -25.73 -14.06
N ARG A 12 -14.47 -25.09 -13.08
CA ARG A 12 -14.14 -25.28 -11.66
C ARG A 12 -14.33 -26.74 -11.23
N ARG A 13 -15.43 -27.38 -11.62
CA ARG A 13 -15.70 -28.81 -11.33
C ARG A 13 -14.64 -29.72 -11.96
N TRP A 14 -14.27 -29.48 -13.20
CA TRP A 14 -13.21 -30.24 -13.88
C TRP A 14 -11.86 -30.07 -13.20
N MET A 15 -11.51 -28.83 -12.85
CA MET A 15 -10.28 -28.54 -12.13
C MET A 15 -10.23 -29.22 -10.75
N THR A 16 -11.36 -29.26 -10.05
CA THR A 16 -11.47 -29.92 -8.73
C THR A 16 -11.35 -31.44 -8.89
N ALA A 17 -11.99 -32.02 -9.91
CA ALA A 17 -11.96 -33.47 -10.16
C ALA A 17 -10.58 -33.99 -10.57
N ASN A 18 -9.71 -33.11 -11.10
CA ASN A 18 -8.35 -33.42 -11.52
C ASN A 18 -7.28 -32.85 -10.56
N ASP A 19 -7.65 -32.49 -9.33
CA ASP A 19 -6.76 -31.91 -8.30
C ASP A 19 -5.99 -30.65 -8.73
N LEU A 20 -6.45 -30.00 -9.81
CA LEU A 20 -5.88 -28.74 -10.30
C LEU A 20 -6.37 -27.52 -9.53
N TRP A 21 -7.41 -27.66 -8.74
CA TRP A 21 -7.97 -26.57 -7.94
C TRP A 21 -8.53 -27.09 -6.61
N ILE A 22 -8.08 -26.42 -5.53
CA ILE A 22 -8.54 -26.74 -4.17
C ILE A 22 -9.54 -25.67 -3.75
N PRO A 23 -10.81 -26.04 -3.39
CA PRO A 23 -11.80 -25.12 -2.86
C PRO A 23 -11.25 -24.31 -1.67
N ARG A 24 -11.64 -23.03 -1.58
CA ARG A 24 -11.16 -22.13 -0.52
C ARG A 24 -11.39 -22.67 0.89
N SER A 25 -12.49 -23.42 1.10
CA SER A 25 -12.83 -24.09 2.37
C SER A 25 -11.86 -25.22 2.75
N LYS A 26 -11.21 -25.85 1.76
CA LYS A 26 -10.24 -26.96 1.97
C LYS A 26 -8.79 -26.50 1.97
N ARG A 27 -8.52 -25.22 1.66
CA ARG A 27 -7.15 -24.67 1.72
C ARG A 27 -6.70 -24.63 3.16
N LEU A 28 -5.49 -25.13 3.40
CA LEU A 28 -4.85 -24.98 4.72
C LEU A 28 -4.80 -23.50 5.06
N LYS A 29 -5.37 -23.12 6.19
CA LYS A 29 -5.21 -21.76 6.72
C LYS A 29 -3.74 -21.56 7.02
N ARG A 30 -3.10 -20.57 6.40
CA ARG A 30 -1.76 -20.18 6.77
C ARG A 30 -1.79 -19.78 8.24
N PRO A 31 -0.86 -20.30 9.08
CA PRO A 31 -0.78 -19.86 10.45
C PRO A 31 -0.60 -18.34 10.46
N TYR A 32 -1.45 -17.66 11.24
CA TYR A 32 -1.31 -16.23 11.46
C TYR A 32 -0.03 -16.02 12.27
N GLN A 33 0.93 -15.33 11.67
CA GLN A 33 2.10 -14.85 12.42
C GLN A 33 1.76 -13.44 12.91
N PRO A 34 1.66 -13.24 14.25
CA PRO A 34 1.41 -11.91 14.76
C PRO A 34 2.57 -11.00 14.35
N ARG A 35 2.25 -9.86 13.77
CA ARG A 35 3.21 -8.80 13.54
C ARG A 35 3.36 -8.05 14.86
N TYR A 36 4.59 -7.95 15.34
CA TYR A 36 4.91 -7.08 16.48
C TYR A 36 5.00 -5.64 15.96
N ASN A 37 4.31 -4.73 16.64
CA ASN A 37 4.45 -3.30 16.41
C ASN A 37 5.83 -2.85 16.89
N ARG A 38 6.28 -1.69 16.42
CA ARG A 38 7.48 -1.06 16.92
C ARG A 38 7.30 -0.62 18.38
N ASP A 39 8.41 -0.50 19.10
CA ASP A 39 8.37 -0.17 20.53
C ASP A 39 8.21 1.34 20.76
N CYS A 40 8.77 2.18 19.87
CA CYS A 40 8.85 3.60 20.07
C CYS A 40 8.03 4.40 19.03
N PHE A 41 7.40 5.48 19.51
CA PHE A 41 6.74 6.46 18.66
C PHE A 41 7.72 7.07 17.64
N GLY A 42 7.28 7.18 16.37
CA GLY A 42 8.08 7.74 15.29
C GLY A 42 9.16 6.80 14.73
N GLU A 43 9.26 5.57 15.23
CA GLU A 43 10.18 4.57 14.67
C GLU A 43 9.73 4.08 13.31
N LEU A 44 8.43 3.84 13.14
CA LEU A 44 7.84 3.43 11.87
C LEU A 44 6.48 4.09 11.67
N ILE A 45 6.35 4.81 10.58
CA ILE A 45 5.09 5.43 10.17
C ILE A 45 4.55 4.70 8.96
N GLN A 46 3.35 4.17 9.08
CA GLN A 46 2.63 3.55 7.97
C GLN A 46 1.96 4.65 7.15
N ILE A 47 2.18 4.60 5.83
CA ILE A 47 1.59 5.54 4.88
C ILE A 47 0.71 4.76 3.92
N ASP A 48 -0.51 5.21 3.73
CA ASP A 48 -1.46 4.61 2.79
C ASP A 48 -2.30 5.68 2.10
N GLY A 49 -2.74 5.38 0.88
CA GLY A 49 -3.65 6.19 0.10
C GLY A 49 -4.92 5.42 -0.24
N SER A 50 -6.07 5.95 0.15
CA SER A 50 -7.36 5.33 -0.11
C SER A 50 -8.23 6.19 -1.03
N TYR A 51 -8.43 5.72 -2.28
CA TYR A 51 -9.29 6.38 -3.26
C TYR A 51 -10.74 5.91 -3.12
N HIS A 52 -11.63 6.81 -2.72
CA HIS A 52 -13.03 6.48 -2.46
C HIS A 52 -13.95 7.69 -2.67
N ASP A 53 -15.27 7.46 -2.67
CA ASP A 53 -16.29 8.51 -2.58
C ASP A 53 -16.48 8.91 -1.10
N TRP A 54 -15.49 9.61 -0.56
CA TRP A 54 -15.46 10.02 0.84
C TRP A 54 -16.58 10.98 1.23
N PHE A 55 -17.15 11.67 0.26
CA PHE A 55 -18.18 12.68 0.48
C PHE A 55 -19.58 12.20 0.09
N GLU A 56 -19.76 10.90 -0.23
CA GLU A 56 -21.06 10.27 -0.48
C GLU A 56 -21.89 11.00 -1.55
N GLY A 57 -21.26 11.33 -2.68
CA GLY A 57 -21.88 12.05 -3.80
C GLY A 57 -21.98 13.57 -3.63
N ARG A 58 -21.52 14.13 -2.51
CA ARG A 58 -21.50 15.59 -2.26
C ARG A 58 -20.32 16.30 -2.90
N ALA A 59 -19.30 15.55 -3.33
CA ALA A 59 -18.13 16.02 -4.06
C ALA A 59 -17.60 14.90 -4.98
N THR A 60 -16.61 15.21 -5.80
CA THR A 60 -15.91 14.20 -6.61
C THR A 60 -15.16 13.21 -5.73
N LYS A 61 -15.01 11.97 -6.24
CA LYS A 61 -14.15 10.98 -5.59
C LYS A 61 -12.75 11.52 -5.45
N CYS A 62 -12.12 11.24 -4.32
CA CYS A 62 -10.78 11.72 -4.01
C CYS A 62 -9.98 10.69 -3.22
N CYS A 63 -8.70 10.91 -3.07
CA CYS A 63 -7.82 10.09 -2.26
C CYS A 63 -7.63 10.68 -0.87
N LEU A 64 -7.69 9.85 0.15
CA LEU A 64 -7.30 10.18 1.51
C LEU A 64 -5.92 9.59 1.79
N LEU A 65 -4.92 10.43 1.96
CA LEU A 65 -3.61 10.03 2.45
C LEU A 65 -3.62 9.96 3.97
N VAL A 66 -3.10 8.87 4.51
CA VAL A 66 -3.13 8.57 5.95
C VAL A 66 -1.73 8.23 6.42
N TYR A 67 -1.34 8.81 7.56
CA TYR A 67 -0.09 8.53 8.26
C TYR A 67 -0.41 8.00 9.66
N ILE A 68 0.01 6.77 9.96
CA ILE A 68 -0.28 6.07 11.22
C ILE A 68 1.03 5.67 11.87
N ASP A 69 1.18 5.98 13.15
CA ASP A 69 2.30 5.48 13.93
C ASP A 69 2.12 3.99 14.27
N ASP A 70 3.10 3.18 13.92
CA ASP A 70 3.05 1.72 14.11
C ASP A 70 3.04 1.31 15.58
N ALA A 71 3.77 2.03 16.42
CA ALA A 71 3.89 1.73 17.85
C ALA A 71 2.59 1.99 18.62
N THR A 72 1.93 3.10 18.33
CA THR A 72 0.77 3.57 19.09
C THR A 72 -0.56 3.38 18.39
N GLY A 73 -0.55 3.14 17.08
CA GLY A 73 -1.75 3.10 16.23
C GLY A 73 -2.42 4.48 16.04
N LYS A 74 -1.77 5.57 16.43
CA LYS A 74 -2.33 6.91 16.31
C LYS A 74 -2.32 7.39 14.87
N LEU A 75 -3.42 8.01 14.45
CA LEU A 75 -3.51 8.80 13.22
C LEU A 75 -2.74 10.11 13.44
N LEU A 76 -1.68 10.33 12.69
CA LEU A 76 -0.81 11.48 12.87
C LEU A 76 -1.04 12.56 11.82
N HIS A 77 -1.34 12.18 10.58
CA HIS A 77 -1.65 13.12 9.52
C HIS A 77 -2.67 12.54 8.55
N LEU A 78 -3.62 13.37 8.14
CA LEU A 78 -4.67 13.07 7.17
C LEU A 78 -4.76 14.19 6.16
N ARG A 79 -4.77 13.84 4.87
CA ARG A 79 -4.91 14.81 3.78
C ARG A 79 -5.79 14.27 2.67
N PHE A 80 -6.82 15.02 2.29
CA PHE A 80 -7.55 14.77 1.05
C PHE A 80 -6.81 15.39 -0.13
N CYS A 81 -6.69 14.64 -1.21
CA CYS A 81 -6.14 15.07 -2.51
C CYS A 81 -6.98 14.50 -3.65
N GLU A 82 -6.98 15.15 -4.81
CA GLU A 82 -7.76 14.69 -5.97
C GLU A 82 -7.26 13.35 -6.49
N ALA A 83 -5.95 13.19 -6.51
CA ALA A 83 -5.28 11.97 -6.93
C ALA A 83 -4.05 11.73 -6.05
N GLU A 84 -3.62 10.48 -5.99
CA GLU A 84 -2.42 10.06 -5.27
C GLU A 84 -1.17 10.41 -6.07
N THR A 85 -0.57 11.57 -5.81
CA THR A 85 0.61 12.06 -6.52
C THR A 85 1.85 12.12 -5.63
N THR A 86 3.03 12.06 -6.24
CA THR A 86 4.31 12.26 -5.55
C THR A 86 4.35 13.59 -4.79
N PHE A 87 3.75 14.64 -5.36
CA PHE A 87 3.72 15.96 -4.73
C PHE A 87 2.84 16.00 -3.48
N ASP A 88 1.69 15.30 -3.50
CA ASP A 88 0.82 15.20 -2.32
C ASP A 88 1.50 14.45 -1.18
N TYR A 89 2.26 13.40 -1.50
CA TYR A 89 3.08 12.71 -0.49
C TYR A 89 4.18 13.61 0.07
N MET A 90 4.86 14.41 -0.76
CA MET A 90 5.87 15.38 -0.29
C MET A 90 5.27 16.41 0.66
N LEU A 91 4.11 16.98 0.30
CA LEU A 91 3.41 17.95 1.16
C LEU A 91 2.96 17.34 2.47
N SER A 92 2.38 16.14 2.42
CA SER A 92 1.92 15.42 3.61
C SER A 92 3.07 15.03 4.53
N THR A 93 4.17 14.52 3.95
CA THR A 93 5.39 14.19 4.71
C THR A 93 6.01 15.42 5.35
N ARG A 94 6.06 16.54 4.62
CA ARG A 94 6.55 17.80 5.17
C ARG A 94 5.70 18.24 6.38
N ALA A 95 4.38 18.26 6.24
CA ALA A 95 3.47 18.65 7.33
C ALA A 95 3.62 17.70 8.54
N TYR A 96 3.77 16.40 8.31
CA TYR A 96 4.05 15.44 9.36
C TYR A 96 5.35 15.75 10.09
N ILE A 97 6.46 15.96 9.34
CA ILE A 97 7.78 16.23 9.93
C ILE A 97 7.81 17.56 10.71
N GLU A 98 7.15 18.60 10.20
CA GLU A 98 7.05 19.89 10.89
C GLU A 98 6.33 19.78 12.23
N GLN A 99 5.38 18.84 12.37
CA GLN A 99 4.59 18.66 13.58
C GLN A 99 5.21 17.68 14.59
N TYR A 100 5.76 16.57 14.11
CA TYR A 100 6.18 15.42 14.95
C TYR A 100 7.68 15.15 14.93
N GLY A 101 8.39 15.80 14.04
CA GLY A 101 9.79 15.48 13.78
C GLY A 101 9.96 14.36 12.76
N LYS A 102 11.20 14.04 12.49
CA LYS A 102 11.61 13.07 11.48
C LYS A 102 11.45 11.64 12.00
N PRO A 103 10.71 10.74 11.31
CA PRO A 103 10.64 9.33 11.69
C PRO A 103 11.92 8.61 11.28
N LEU A 104 12.14 7.40 11.78
CA LEU A 104 13.22 6.54 11.31
C LEU A 104 12.89 5.91 9.95
N ALA A 105 11.65 5.43 9.79
CA ALA A 105 11.22 4.78 8.56
C ALA A 105 9.75 5.05 8.23
N PHE A 106 9.45 5.02 6.92
CA PHE A 106 8.10 4.88 6.41
C PHE A 106 7.85 3.48 5.89
N TYR A 107 6.67 2.94 6.16
CA TYR A 107 6.16 1.72 5.57
C TYR A 107 5.02 2.03 4.62
N SER A 108 5.11 1.53 3.38
CA SER A 108 4.05 1.66 2.38
C SER A 108 3.88 0.36 1.62
N ASP A 109 2.68 0.09 1.12
CA ASP A 109 2.53 -0.91 0.10
C ASP A 109 3.29 -0.42 -1.16
N LYS A 110 3.90 -1.31 -1.92
CA LYS A 110 4.85 -1.03 -3.01
C LYS A 110 4.29 -0.15 -4.15
N HIS A 111 3.64 0.95 -3.78
CA HIS A 111 3.06 1.87 -4.75
C HIS A 111 4.13 2.51 -5.64
N SER A 112 3.79 2.81 -6.89
CA SER A 112 4.70 3.38 -7.90
C SER A 112 5.33 4.73 -7.51
N VAL A 113 4.73 5.44 -6.55
CA VAL A 113 5.27 6.69 -5.98
C VAL A 113 6.57 6.44 -5.20
N PHE A 114 6.74 5.26 -4.60
CA PHE A 114 7.90 4.90 -3.78
C PHE A 114 8.96 4.12 -4.55
N ARG A 115 8.56 3.27 -5.51
CA ARG A 115 9.49 2.45 -6.30
C ARG A 115 9.08 2.38 -7.77
N VAL A 116 10.03 2.49 -8.67
CA VAL A 116 9.84 2.23 -10.10
C VAL A 116 10.11 0.76 -10.38
N ASN A 117 9.06 -0.03 -10.60
CA ASN A 117 9.16 -1.44 -11.02
C ASN A 117 9.45 -1.51 -12.54
N GLN A 118 10.67 -1.27 -12.98
CA GLN A 118 11.08 -1.58 -14.35
C GLN A 118 11.76 -2.95 -14.41
N LYS A 119 11.18 -3.88 -15.17
CA LYS A 119 11.67 -5.26 -15.36
C LYS A 119 12.97 -5.38 -16.15
N SER A 120 13.62 -4.29 -16.56
CA SER A 120 14.69 -4.33 -17.58
C SER A 120 16.00 -3.62 -17.26
N SER A 121 16.29 -3.23 -16.01
CA SER A 121 17.64 -2.75 -15.69
C SER A 121 18.00 -3.03 -14.23
N GLN A 122 19.25 -3.46 -14.00
CA GLN A 122 19.83 -3.72 -12.68
C GLN A 122 19.90 -2.47 -11.78
N ASP A 123 19.60 -1.29 -12.30
CA ASP A 123 19.48 -0.05 -11.53
C ASP A 123 18.01 0.21 -11.17
N SER A 124 17.63 -0.06 -9.93
CA SER A 124 16.36 0.39 -9.37
C SER A 124 16.35 1.92 -9.36
N LYS A 125 15.68 2.53 -10.35
CA LYS A 125 15.53 3.99 -10.38
C LYS A 125 14.73 4.42 -9.16
N ILE A 126 15.41 5.13 -8.26
CA ILE A 126 14.83 5.75 -7.09
C ILE A 126 13.87 6.85 -7.56
N THR A 127 12.64 6.87 -7.06
CA THR A 127 11.67 7.93 -7.36
C THR A 127 12.12 9.27 -6.76
N GLN A 128 11.52 10.36 -7.20
CA GLN A 128 11.80 11.70 -6.62
C GLN A 128 11.51 11.72 -5.11
N PHE A 129 10.41 11.08 -4.68
CA PHE A 129 10.08 10.98 -3.28
C PHE A 129 11.12 10.15 -2.50
N GLY A 130 11.53 9.00 -3.05
CA GLY A 130 12.57 8.16 -2.45
C GLY A 130 13.91 8.89 -2.31
N ARG A 131 14.28 9.75 -3.28
CA ARG A 131 15.50 10.57 -3.18
C ARG A 131 15.43 11.56 -2.02
N ILE A 132 14.32 12.27 -1.87
CA ILE A 132 14.10 13.21 -0.76
C ILE A 132 14.20 12.49 0.59
N LEU A 133 13.59 11.31 0.71
CA LEU A 133 13.67 10.54 1.95
C LEU A 133 15.09 10.09 2.26
N ASN A 134 15.85 9.66 1.26
CA ASN A 134 17.27 9.35 1.42
C ASN A 134 18.09 10.56 1.90
N GLU A 135 17.88 11.75 1.32
CA GLU A 135 18.53 12.98 1.77
C GLU A 135 18.17 13.34 3.22
N LEU A 136 16.97 13.00 3.63
CA LEU A 136 16.50 13.19 5.01
C LEU A 136 16.95 12.06 5.97
N ASN A 137 17.65 11.02 5.50
CA ASN A 137 17.95 9.79 6.24
C ASN A 137 16.69 9.15 6.84
N ILE A 138 15.68 8.96 6.03
CA ILE A 138 14.44 8.25 6.36
C ILE A 138 14.36 7.02 5.48
N ASP A 139 14.26 5.84 6.10
CA ASP A 139 14.14 4.58 5.37
C ASP A 139 12.73 4.38 4.78
N ILE A 140 12.64 3.61 3.68
CA ILE A 140 11.39 3.10 3.11
C ILE A 140 11.42 1.58 3.14
N ILE A 141 10.41 0.98 3.75
CA ILE A 141 10.25 -0.47 3.91
C ILE A 141 9.10 -0.98 3.05
#